data_19cc3af9b9ed1e237c06aed6eb4be36a
#
_entry.id   19cc3af9b9ed1e237c06aed6eb4be36a
#
_cell.length_a   1.000
_cell.length_b   1.000
_cell.length_c   1.000
_cell.angle_alpha   90.00
_cell.angle_beta   90.00
_cell.angle_gamma   90.00
#
_symmetry.space_group_name_H-M   'P 1'
#
loop_
_entity.id
_entity.type
_entity.pdbx_description
1 polymer ?
#
loop_
_entity_poly.entity_id
_entity_poly.type
_entity_poly.pdbx_seq_one_letter_code
_entity_poly.pdbx_strand_id
1 'polypeptide(L)'
;MKALLSVYDKSGLADFGRKAEARGYQLISTGGTHKTLLEEGLNVTQVSELTGSEEILDGRVKTLHPVVHGGILARRDIKSHVDEIDEHGIDTIDLVVVNLYPFIETVSNPSVDMQEALENIDIGGPTMIRAAAKNFPHVIVVVDPSDYQWLSDRFISGFEVTYDERKKLAQKAFQHVSFYDTAISSWLREDSPLKSQELTVGFKKLQDLRYGENPHQDAGIYAETLGSGG
;
A
#
# COMPACT_ATOMS: atom_id res chain seq x y z
N MET A 1 -3.88 -1.32 19.62
CA MET A 1 -3.23 -1.17 18.30
C MET A 1 -4.29 -1.13 17.23
N LYS A 2 -4.13 -0.31 16.16
CA LYS A 2 -5.07 -0.23 15.05
C LYS A 2 -4.41 -0.65 13.74
N ALA A 3 -5.15 -1.38 12.89
CA ALA A 3 -4.72 -1.81 11.57
C ALA A 3 -5.69 -1.29 10.51
N LEU A 4 -5.19 -0.52 9.55
CA LEU A 4 -5.94 -0.04 8.40
C LEU A 4 -5.69 -0.93 7.20
N LEU A 5 -6.74 -1.57 6.69
CA LEU A 5 -6.70 -2.49 5.56
C LEU A 5 -7.52 -1.93 4.41
N SER A 6 -6.88 -1.68 3.27
CA SER A 6 -7.55 -1.19 2.06
C SER A 6 -6.85 -1.77 0.83
N VAL A 7 -7.33 -2.90 0.33
CA VAL A 7 -6.65 -3.67 -0.71
C VAL A 7 -7.56 -3.95 -1.90
N TYR A 8 -6.99 -3.93 -3.09
CA TYR A 8 -7.60 -4.45 -4.30
C TYR A 8 -7.49 -5.97 -4.36
N ASP A 9 -6.26 -6.51 -4.32
CA ASP A 9 -6.00 -7.94 -4.20
C ASP A 9 -6.23 -8.40 -2.75
N LYS A 10 -7.25 -9.22 -2.56
CA LYS A 10 -7.70 -9.72 -1.26
C LYS A 10 -7.16 -11.11 -0.94
N SER A 11 -6.22 -11.63 -1.74
CA SER A 11 -5.62 -12.95 -1.55
C SER A 11 -4.98 -13.07 -0.17
N GLY A 12 -5.44 -14.02 0.63
CA GLY A 12 -4.94 -14.27 1.99
C GLY A 12 -5.29 -13.22 3.05
N LEU A 13 -6.02 -12.15 2.68
CA LEU A 13 -6.31 -11.03 3.57
C LEU A 13 -7.09 -11.43 4.82
N ALA A 14 -8.13 -12.27 4.67
CA ALA A 14 -8.98 -12.66 5.80
C ALA A 14 -8.20 -13.48 6.84
N ASP A 15 -7.35 -14.40 6.39
CA ASP A 15 -6.48 -15.17 7.29
C ASP A 15 -5.45 -14.28 8.00
N PHE A 16 -4.85 -13.34 7.28
CA PHE A 16 -3.96 -12.32 7.86
C PHE A 16 -4.71 -11.44 8.87
N GLY A 17 -5.93 -10.99 8.54
CA GLY A 17 -6.78 -10.19 9.42
C GLY A 17 -7.10 -10.91 10.74
N ARG A 18 -7.47 -12.21 10.70
CA ARG A 18 -7.70 -13.02 11.92
C ARG A 18 -6.46 -13.07 12.82
N LYS A 19 -5.28 -13.19 12.23
CA LYS A 19 -4.02 -13.23 12.98
C LYS A 19 -3.67 -11.86 13.56
N ALA A 20 -3.97 -10.78 12.85
CA ALA A 20 -3.84 -9.42 13.36
C ALA A 20 -4.81 -9.16 14.53
N GLU A 21 -6.09 -9.56 14.42
CA GLU A 21 -7.06 -9.47 15.54
C GLU A 21 -6.58 -10.27 16.76
N ALA A 22 -6.12 -11.50 16.56
CA ALA A 22 -5.58 -12.34 17.63
C ALA A 22 -4.36 -11.72 18.30
N ARG A 23 -3.58 -10.90 17.59
CA ARG A 23 -2.47 -10.11 18.12
C ARG A 23 -2.95 -8.86 18.89
N GLY A 24 -4.22 -8.51 18.81
CA GLY A 24 -4.84 -7.37 19.48
C GLY A 24 -4.99 -6.12 18.62
N TYR A 25 -4.93 -6.25 17.30
CA TYR A 25 -5.27 -5.16 16.40
C TYR A 25 -6.78 -5.00 16.25
N GLN A 26 -7.27 -3.77 16.36
CA GLN A 26 -8.60 -3.37 15.90
C GLN A 26 -8.51 -3.10 14.40
N LEU A 27 -9.31 -3.82 13.60
CA LEU A 27 -9.30 -3.69 12.16
C LEU A 27 -10.17 -2.51 11.71
N ILE A 28 -9.63 -1.71 10.80
CA ILE A 28 -10.32 -0.59 10.16
C ILE A 28 -10.20 -0.82 8.65
N SER A 29 -11.26 -0.60 7.89
CA SER A 29 -11.22 -0.84 6.45
C SER A 29 -12.17 0.06 5.66
N THR A 30 -12.02 0.04 4.33
CA THR A 30 -12.83 0.83 3.39
C THR A 30 -13.53 -0.05 2.37
N GLY A 31 -14.70 0.38 1.89
CA GLY A 31 -15.37 -0.12 0.71
C GLY A 31 -15.44 -1.65 0.59
N GLY A 32 -14.96 -2.17 -0.54
CA GLY A 32 -14.99 -3.61 -0.84
C GLY A 32 -14.11 -4.46 0.08
N THR A 33 -13.04 -3.91 0.65
CA THR A 33 -12.20 -4.62 1.63
C THR A 33 -12.96 -4.83 2.93
N HIS A 34 -13.66 -3.80 3.43
CA HIS A 34 -14.52 -3.87 4.61
C HIS A 34 -15.59 -4.97 4.44
N LYS A 35 -16.32 -4.95 3.31
CA LYS A 35 -17.34 -5.95 3.00
C LYS A 35 -16.78 -7.38 3.05
N THR A 36 -15.65 -7.61 2.37
CA THR A 36 -15.01 -8.93 2.34
C THR A 36 -14.63 -9.42 3.73
N LEU A 37 -14.04 -8.57 4.57
CA LEU A 37 -13.62 -8.95 5.91
C LEU A 37 -14.81 -9.25 6.83
N LEU A 38 -15.92 -8.50 6.71
CA LEU A 38 -17.16 -8.78 7.43
C LEU A 38 -17.78 -10.12 6.99
N GLU A 39 -17.84 -10.40 5.69
CA GLU A 39 -18.34 -11.67 5.15
C GLU A 39 -17.53 -12.88 5.64
N GLU A 40 -16.24 -12.66 5.91
CA GLU A 40 -15.34 -13.65 6.51
C GLU A 40 -15.41 -13.72 8.05
N GLY A 41 -16.34 -12.96 8.66
CA GLY A 41 -16.64 -13.01 10.10
C GLY A 41 -15.67 -12.24 11.00
N LEU A 42 -14.86 -11.32 10.45
CA LEU A 42 -13.99 -10.47 11.24
C LEU A 42 -14.74 -9.24 11.77
N ASN A 43 -14.30 -8.71 12.93
CA ASN A 43 -14.82 -7.48 13.48
C ASN A 43 -14.06 -6.29 12.93
N VAL A 44 -14.67 -5.55 11.99
CA VAL A 44 -14.01 -4.49 11.24
C VAL A 44 -14.81 -3.20 11.31
N THR A 45 -14.18 -2.11 11.72
CA THR A 45 -14.76 -0.77 11.72
C THR A 45 -14.61 -0.13 10.34
N GLN A 46 -15.63 0.54 9.85
CA GLN A 46 -15.53 1.30 8.60
C GLN A 46 -14.78 2.62 8.81
N VAL A 47 -13.97 3.04 7.82
CA VAL A 47 -13.23 4.31 7.94
C VAL A 47 -14.15 5.51 8.16
N SER A 48 -15.36 5.52 7.58
CA SER A 48 -16.36 6.57 7.82
C SER A 48 -16.80 6.68 9.29
N GLU A 49 -16.85 5.56 10.01
CA GLU A 49 -17.12 5.57 11.45
C GLU A 49 -15.95 6.16 12.24
N LEU A 50 -14.72 5.83 11.83
CA LEU A 50 -13.51 6.38 12.46
C LEU A 50 -13.38 7.89 12.24
N THR A 51 -13.70 8.37 11.03
CA THR A 51 -13.53 9.78 10.64
C THR A 51 -14.74 10.64 10.99
N GLY A 52 -15.91 10.03 11.22
CA GLY A 52 -17.19 10.74 11.33
C GLY A 52 -17.63 11.41 10.02
N SER A 53 -17.00 11.06 8.88
CA SER A 53 -17.25 11.65 7.57
C SER A 53 -17.64 10.56 6.58
N GLU A 54 -18.72 10.81 5.84
CA GLU A 54 -19.14 9.93 4.74
C GLU A 54 -18.15 10.02 3.56
N GLU A 55 -18.15 8.99 2.72
CA GLU A 55 -17.46 9.03 1.44
C GLU A 55 -18.12 10.05 0.52
N ILE A 56 -17.33 10.86 -0.17
CA ILE A 56 -17.83 11.87 -1.13
C ILE A 56 -17.21 11.63 -2.51
N LEU A 57 -17.83 12.24 -3.54
CA LEU A 57 -17.41 12.12 -4.93
C LEU A 57 -17.30 10.65 -5.38
N ASP A 58 -18.37 9.88 -5.14
CA ASP A 58 -18.45 8.45 -5.49
C ASP A 58 -17.31 7.61 -4.91
N GLY A 59 -16.85 7.96 -3.68
CA GLY A 59 -15.77 7.24 -2.99
C GLY A 59 -14.36 7.68 -3.36
N ARG A 60 -14.17 8.68 -4.21
CA ARG A 60 -12.84 9.23 -4.53
C ARG A 60 -12.16 9.86 -3.31
N VAL A 61 -12.94 10.35 -2.36
CA VAL A 61 -12.46 10.92 -1.09
C VAL A 61 -13.08 10.16 0.06
N LYS A 62 -12.27 9.33 0.73
CA LYS A 62 -12.68 8.54 1.90
C LYS A 62 -11.58 8.41 2.93
N THR A 63 -10.33 8.27 2.51
CA THR A 63 -9.16 8.08 3.39
C THR A 63 -8.29 9.34 3.51
N LEU A 64 -8.51 10.34 2.65
CA LEU A 64 -7.81 11.63 2.70
C LEU A 64 -8.40 12.51 3.82
N HIS A 65 -8.18 12.10 5.07
CA HIS A 65 -8.77 12.74 6.24
C HIS A 65 -7.71 12.93 7.33
N PRO A 66 -7.71 14.05 8.09
CA PRO A 66 -6.75 14.29 9.17
C PRO A 66 -6.68 13.17 10.21
N VAL A 67 -7.81 12.57 10.57
CA VAL A 67 -7.86 11.45 11.54
C VAL A 67 -7.08 10.24 11.03
N VAL A 68 -7.20 9.89 9.75
CA VAL A 68 -6.45 8.78 9.16
C VAL A 68 -4.96 9.11 9.07
N HIS A 69 -4.62 10.25 8.46
CA HIS A 69 -3.23 10.61 8.23
C HIS A 69 -2.50 11.07 9.49
N GLY A 70 -3.20 11.69 10.44
CA GLY A 70 -2.68 11.99 11.78
C GLY A 70 -2.32 10.71 12.53
N GLY A 71 -3.22 9.72 12.54
CA GLY A 71 -2.98 8.42 13.16
C GLY A 71 -1.77 7.66 12.57
N ILE A 72 -1.54 7.80 11.25
CA ILE A 72 -0.40 7.17 10.56
C ILE A 72 0.90 7.98 10.78
N LEU A 73 0.86 9.32 10.67
CA LEU A 73 2.05 10.17 10.59
C LEU A 73 2.57 10.65 11.94
N ALA A 74 1.77 10.55 13.01
CA ALA A 74 2.20 10.96 14.34
C ALA A 74 3.47 10.22 14.79
N ARG A 75 4.52 10.96 15.10
CA ARG A 75 5.75 10.44 15.69
C ARG A 75 5.55 10.23 17.18
N ARG A 76 5.60 8.99 17.62
CA ARG A 76 5.31 8.56 18.99
C ARG A 76 6.44 8.85 19.97
N ASP A 77 7.62 9.17 19.45
CA ASP A 77 8.80 9.61 20.19
C ASP A 77 8.86 11.14 20.38
N ILE A 78 7.91 11.89 19.82
CA ILE A 78 7.80 13.35 19.97
C ILE A 78 6.57 13.66 20.81
N LYS A 79 6.79 14.21 22.02
CA LYS A 79 5.72 14.52 22.95
C LYS A 79 4.65 15.45 22.37
N SER A 80 5.05 16.51 21.66
CA SER A 80 4.09 17.44 21.05
C SER A 80 3.18 16.79 19.99
N HIS A 81 3.66 15.78 19.27
CA HIS A 81 2.81 15.03 18.34
C HIS A 81 1.80 14.16 19.09
N VAL A 82 2.23 13.53 20.19
CA VAL A 82 1.33 12.71 21.01
C VAL A 82 0.25 13.59 21.65
N ASP A 83 0.64 14.70 22.27
CA ASP A 83 -0.29 15.65 22.89
C ASP A 83 -1.32 16.18 21.86
N GLU A 84 -0.88 16.51 20.64
CA GLU A 84 -1.72 17.03 19.56
C GLU A 84 -2.75 16.00 19.07
N ILE A 85 -2.34 14.76 18.81
CA ILE A 85 -3.31 13.73 18.40
C ILE A 85 -4.29 13.39 19.52
N ASP A 86 -3.86 13.38 20.79
CA ASP A 86 -4.73 13.16 21.94
C ASP A 86 -5.75 14.30 22.08
N GLU A 87 -5.34 15.58 21.92
CA GLU A 87 -6.23 16.74 21.94
C GLU A 87 -7.30 16.67 20.84
N HIS A 88 -6.94 16.15 19.67
CA HIS A 88 -7.87 15.95 18.55
C HIS A 88 -8.64 14.62 18.59
N GLY A 89 -8.45 13.79 19.62
CA GLY A 89 -9.10 12.48 19.73
C GLY A 89 -8.69 11.50 18.63
N ILE A 90 -7.46 11.62 18.12
CA ILE A 90 -6.92 10.79 17.04
C ILE A 90 -6.11 9.63 17.61
N ASP A 91 -6.56 8.42 17.37
CA ASP A 91 -5.81 7.22 17.74
C ASP A 91 -4.69 6.90 16.70
N THR A 92 -3.59 6.33 17.19
CA THR A 92 -2.51 5.88 16.30
C THR A 92 -2.92 4.67 15.47
N ILE A 93 -2.44 4.62 14.22
CA ILE A 93 -2.55 3.47 13.33
C ILE A 93 -1.17 2.80 13.24
N ASP A 94 -1.11 1.53 13.65
CA ASP A 94 0.15 0.80 13.86
C ASP A 94 0.53 -0.09 12.67
N LEU A 95 -0.48 -0.48 11.88
CA LEU A 95 -0.34 -1.34 10.71
C LEU A 95 -1.18 -0.77 9.56
N VAL A 96 -0.58 -0.63 8.39
CA VAL A 96 -1.24 -0.19 7.16
C VAL A 96 -1.01 -1.25 6.09
N VAL A 97 -2.09 -1.87 5.61
CA VAL A 97 -2.10 -2.90 4.58
C VAL A 97 -2.85 -2.35 3.37
N VAL A 98 -2.13 -2.00 2.33
CA VAL A 98 -2.70 -1.36 1.14
C VAL A 98 -1.99 -1.86 -0.10
N ASN A 99 -2.73 -2.40 -1.05
CA ASN A 99 -2.25 -2.57 -2.42
C ASN A 99 -3.15 -1.80 -3.39
N LEU A 100 -2.59 -1.47 -4.54
CA LEU A 100 -3.17 -0.51 -5.46
C LEU A 100 -4.04 -1.19 -6.51
N TYR A 101 -4.92 -0.42 -7.16
CA TYR A 101 -5.65 -0.87 -8.32
C TYR A 101 -4.69 -1.31 -9.44
N PRO A 102 -5.05 -2.34 -10.24
CA PRO A 102 -4.18 -2.90 -11.27
C PRO A 102 -4.18 -2.01 -12.54
N PHE A 103 -3.71 -0.77 -12.42
CA PHE A 103 -3.69 0.21 -13.51
C PHE A 103 -3.06 -0.35 -14.80
N ILE A 104 -1.92 -1.06 -14.68
CA ILE A 104 -1.22 -1.65 -15.82
C ILE A 104 -2.11 -2.68 -16.55
N GLU A 105 -2.81 -3.53 -15.79
CA GLU A 105 -3.72 -4.53 -16.37
C GLU A 105 -4.90 -3.86 -17.06
N THR A 106 -5.45 -2.81 -16.44
CA THR A 106 -6.54 -2.01 -17.00
C THR A 106 -6.15 -1.43 -18.36
N VAL A 107 -5.03 -0.69 -18.42
CA VAL A 107 -4.61 0.00 -19.65
C VAL A 107 -3.97 -0.94 -20.70
N SER A 108 -3.67 -2.17 -20.33
CA SER A 108 -3.26 -3.22 -21.29
C SER A 108 -4.42 -3.73 -22.13
N ASN A 109 -5.66 -3.45 -21.75
CA ASN A 109 -6.83 -3.75 -22.57
C ASN A 109 -7.02 -2.66 -23.63
N PRO A 110 -6.91 -2.98 -24.94
CA PRO A 110 -7.01 -1.98 -26.01
C PRO A 110 -8.39 -1.28 -26.11
N SER A 111 -9.42 -1.81 -25.44
CA SER A 111 -10.76 -1.25 -25.45
C SER A 111 -11.00 -0.21 -24.35
N VAL A 112 -10.06 -0.04 -23.42
CA VAL A 112 -10.17 0.94 -22.32
C VAL A 112 -10.04 2.35 -22.87
N ASP A 113 -11.02 3.19 -22.56
CA ASP A 113 -10.97 4.59 -22.91
C ASP A 113 -10.23 5.42 -21.84
N MET A 114 -9.96 6.68 -22.18
CA MET A 114 -9.25 7.61 -21.28
C MET A 114 -9.99 7.78 -19.95
N GLN A 115 -11.31 7.84 -19.96
CA GLN A 115 -12.09 8.07 -18.74
C GLN A 115 -12.02 6.86 -17.81
N GLU A 116 -12.15 5.65 -18.35
CA GLU A 116 -12.03 4.41 -17.58
C GLU A 116 -10.63 4.25 -17.00
N ALA A 117 -9.59 4.59 -17.74
CA ALA A 117 -8.22 4.57 -17.25
C ALA A 117 -8.01 5.57 -16.10
N LEU A 118 -8.54 6.80 -16.22
CA LEU A 118 -8.44 7.81 -15.16
C LEU A 118 -9.16 7.38 -13.87
N GLU A 119 -10.31 6.71 -13.97
CA GLU A 119 -11.02 6.20 -12.79
C GLU A 119 -10.25 5.07 -12.07
N ASN A 120 -9.32 4.41 -12.74
CA ASN A 120 -8.46 3.38 -12.16
C ASN A 120 -7.14 3.93 -11.59
N ILE A 121 -6.95 5.25 -11.57
CA ILE A 121 -5.82 5.88 -10.86
C ILE A 121 -6.19 6.02 -9.39
N ASP A 122 -5.51 5.25 -8.54
CA ASP A 122 -5.69 5.29 -7.09
C ASP A 122 -4.97 6.50 -6.49
N ILE A 123 -5.70 7.33 -5.74
CA ILE A 123 -5.15 8.50 -5.03
C ILE A 123 -4.95 8.17 -3.55
N GLY A 124 -5.94 7.57 -2.91
CA GLY A 124 -5.92 7.31 -1.48
C GLY A 124 -4.89 6.25 -1.07
N GLY A 125 -4.79 5.18 -1.85
CA GLY A 125 -3.83 4.10 -1.61
C GLY A 125 -2.38 4.58 -1.57
N PRO A 126 -1.86 5.20 -2.63
CA PRO A 126 -0.50 5.74 -2.64
C PRO A 126 -0.23 6.72 -1.50
N THR A 127 -1.20 7.56 -1.15
CA THR A 127 -1.06 8.54 -0.07
C THR A 127 -0.90 7.84 1.29
N MET A 128 -1.72 6.83 1.60
CA MET A 128 -1.60 6.04 2.83
C MET A 128 -0.29 5.25 2.88
N ILE A 129 0.09 4.61 1.76
CA ILE A 129 1.36 3.86 1.65
C ILE A 129 2.55 4.77 1.95
N ARG A 130 2.60 5.95 1.33
CA ARG A 130 3.69 6.92 1.51
C ARG A 130 3.75 7.46 2.94
N ALA A 131 2.58 7.73 3.55
CA ALA A 131 2.50 8.19 4.94
C ALA A 131 3.05 7.12 5.90
N ALA A 132 2.61 5.87 5.77
CA ALA A 132 3.06 4.76 6.59
C ALA A 132 4.54 4.46 6.38
N ALA A 133 5.00 4.41 5.14
CA ALA A 133 6.40 4.19 4.80
C ALA A 133 7.33 5.30 5.33
N LYS A 134 6.89 6.57 5.30
CA LYS A 134 7.63 7.69 5.91
C LYS A 134 7.77 7.52 7.42
N ASN A 135 6.75 6.99 8.07
CA ASN A 135 6.70 6.80 9.53
C ASN A 135 7.01 5.34 9.94
N PHE A 136 7.79 4.61 9.14
CA PHE A 136 8.12 3.19 9.38
C PHE A 136 8.74 2.88 10.76
N PRO A 137 9.41 3.80 11.47
CA PRO A 137 9.85 3.52 12.83
C PRO A 137 8.71 3.17 13.79
N HIS A 138 7.50 3.66 13.49
CA HIS A 138 6.31 3.52 14.33
C HIS A 138 5.18 2.72 13.67
N VAL A 139 5.18 2.57 12.34
CA VAL A 139 4.12 1.95 11.56
C VAL A 139 4.67 0.82 10.69
N ILE A 140 3.97 -0.31 10.67
CA ILE A 140 4.22 -1.41 9.73
C ILE A 140 3.43 -1.11 8.46
N VAL A 141 4.09 -1.09 7.31
CA VAL A 141 3.44 -0.90 6.00
C VAL A 141 3.58 -2.17 5.15
N VAL A 142 2.46 -2.65 4.60
CA VAL A 142 2.42 -3.87 3.77
C VAL A 142 1.71 -3.54 2.46
N VAL A 143 2.37 -3.82 1.34
CA VAL A 143 1.82 -3.58 -0.01
C VAL A 143 1.66 -4.84 -0.84
N ASP A 144 2.12 -5.98 -0.33
CA ASP A 144 2.18 -7.24 -1.08
C ASP A 144 1.67 -8.39 -0.21
N PRO A 145 0.68 -9.17 -0.68
CA PRO A 145 0.18 -10.35 0.03
C PRO A 145 1.25 -11.39 0.36
N SER A 146 2.36 -11.43 -0.38
CA SER A 146 3.49 -12.34 -0.09
C SER A 146 4.14 -12.09 1.28
N ASP A 147 3.95 -10.90 1.85
CA ASP A 147 4.46 -10.55 3.18
C ASP A 147 3.55 -11.02 4.33
N TYR A 148 2.31 -11.45 4.04
CA TYR A 148 1.35 -11.81 5.09
C TYR A 148 1.80 -13.01 5.93
N GLN A 149 2.42 -14.02 5.31
CA GLN A 149 2.78 -15.24 6.02
C GLN A 149 3.81 -14.96 7.11
N TRP A 150 4.92 -14.33 6.78
CA TRP A 150 6.00 -14.10 7.75
C TRP A 150 5.57 -13.09 8.84
N LEU A 151 4.76 -12.09 8.50
CA LEU A 151 4.17 -11.17 9.50
C LEU A 151 3.22 -11.90 10.44
N SER A 152 2.39 -12.79 9.91
CA SER A 152 1.51 -13.64 10.71
C SER A 152 2.30 -14.51 11.69
N ASP A 153 3.42 -15.07 11.25
CA ASP A 153 4.29 -15.86 12.11
C ASP A 153 4.89 -15.01 13.25
N ARG A 154 5.24 -13.73 12.97
CA ARG A 154 5.62 -12.76 14.01
C ARG A 154 4.50 -12.50 14.99
N PHE A 155 3.28 -12.29 14.50
CA PHE A 155 2.12 -12.01 15.36
C PHE A 155 1.78 -13.20 16.27
N ILE A 156 1.79 -14.42 15.74
CA ILE A 156 1.52 -15.65 16.49
C ILE A 156 2.59 -15.90 17.55
N SER A 157 3.86 -15.74 17.21
CA SER A 157 4.97 -15.96 18.14
C SER A 157 5.15 -14.85 19.16
N GLY A 158 4.38 -13.75 19.07
CA GLY A 158 4.46 -12.61 19.97
C GLY A 158 5.69 -11.73 19.78
N PHE A 159 6.52 -12.00 18.77
CA PHE A 159 7.67 -11.17 18.44
C PHE A 159 7.24 -9.85 17.79
N GLU A 160 7.95 -8.79 18.14
CA GLU A 160 7.78 -7.51 17.48
C GLU A 160 8.46 -7.50 16.10
N VAL A 161 7.88 -6.75 15.17
CA VAL A 161 8.54 -6.43 13.90
C VAL A 161 9.65 -5.43 14.18
N THR A 162 10.88 -5.82 13.88
CA THR A 162 12.07 -5.01 14.17
C THR A 162 12.15 -3.74 13.31
N TYR A 163 12.99 -2.79 13.72
CA TYR A 163 13.25 -1.58 12.94
C TYR A 163 13.73 -1.88 11.52
N ASP A 164 14.65 -2.84 11.36
CA ASP A 164 15.20 -3.20 10.04
C ASP A 164 14.16 -3.90 9.15
N GLU A 165 13.29 -4.71 9.73
CA GLU A 165 12.17 -5.33 9.00
C GLU A 165 11.16 -4.25 8.54
N ARG A 166 10.80 -3.31 9.40
CA ARG A 166 9.93 -2.16 9.02
C ARG A 166 10.57 -1.30 7.94
N LYS A 167 11.90 -1.07 8.01
CA LYS A 167 12.64 -0.35 6.98
C LYS A 167 12.61 -1.05 5.63
N LYS A 168 12.73 -2.38 5.60
CA LYS A 168 12.61 -3.18 4.36
C LYS A 168 11.20 -3.10 3.77
N LEU A 169 10.17 -3.19 4.61
CA LEU A 169 8.79 -3.01 4.17
C LEU A 169 8.54 -1.60 3.61
N ALA A 170 9.08 -0.57 4.26
CA ALA A 170 8.96 0.81 3.79
C ALA A 170 9.69 1.02 2.45
N GLN A 171 10.86 0.41 2.25
CA GLN A 171 11.55 0.41 0.95
C GLN A 171 10.66 -0.23 -0.13
N LYS A 172 10.11 -1.43 0.14
CA LYS A 172 9.19 -2.13 -0.77
C LYS A 172 7.96 -1.28 -1.09
N ALA A 173 7.41 -0.59 -0.10
CA ALA A 173 6.27 0.30 -0.25
C ALA A 173 6.57 1.50 -1.17
N PHE A 174 7.71 2.16 -1.01
CA PHE A 174 8.14 3.24 -1.91
C PHE A 174 8.43 2.73 -3.33
N GLN A 175 9.03 1.55 -3.48
CA GLN A 175 9.23 0.94 -4.80
C GLN A 175 7.89 0.64 -5.48
N HIS A 176 6.90 0.13 -4.74
CA HIS A 176 5.57 -0.18 -5.25
C HIS A 176 4.88 1.06 -5.79
N VAL A 177 4.86 2.17 -5.04
CA VAL A 177 4.27 3.44 -5.48
C VAL A 177 5.05 4.04 -6.65
N SER A 178 6.39 4.04 -6.61
CA SER A 178 7.22 4.56 -7.70
C SER A 178 6.98 3.81 -9.01
N PHE A 179 6.85 2.49 -8.95
CA PHE A 179 6.54 1.66 -10.11
C PHE A 179 5.14 1.97 -10.65
N TYR A 180 4.16 2.14 -9.77
CA TYR A 180 2.79 2.52 -10.11
C TYR A 180 2.74 3.89 -10.81
N ASP A 181 3.37 4.92 -10.24
CA ASP A 181 3.42 6.26 -10.81
C ASP A 181 4.18 6.28 -12.16
N THR A 182 5.24 5.47 -12.28
CA THR A 182 5.97 5.30 -13.55
C THR A 182 5.07 4.73 -14.64
N ALA A 183 4.23 3.76 -14.31
CA ALA A 183 3.28 3.18 -15.26
C ALA A 183 2.26 4.22 -15.73
N ILE A 184 1.68 5.00 -14.81
CA ILE A 184 0.73 6.06 -15.12
C ILE A 184 1.39 7.13 -16.01
N SER A 185 2.57 7.63 -15.62
CA SER A 185 3.26 8.68 -16.37
C SER A 185 3.69 8.21 -17.76
N SER A 186 4.06 6.93 -17.90
CA SER A 186 4.41 6.33 -19.19
C SER A 186 3.20 6.20 -20.11
N TRP A 187 2.05 5.81 -19.56
CA TRP A 187 0.82 5.66 -20.31
C TRP A 187 0.24 7.02 -20.76
N LEU A 188 0.33 8.06 -19.93
CA LEU A 188 -0.13 9.42 -20.25
C LEU A 188 0.79 10.14 -21.24
N ARG A 189 1.98 9.60 -21.54
CA ARG A 189 2.96 10.25 -22.41
C ARG A 189 2.56 10.12 -23.86
N GLU A 190 2.34 11.25 -24.53
CA GLU A 190 2.07 11.33 -25.97
C GLU A 190 3.35 11.48 -26.81
N ASP A 191 4.37 12.12 -26.24
CA ASP A 191 5.64 12.42 -26.91
C ASP A 191 6.68 11.29 -26.71
N SER A 192 7.72 11.31 -27.58
CA SER A 192 8.89 10.44 -27.40
C SER A 192 9.52 10.63 -26.01
N PRO A 193 9.89 9.55 -25.30
CA PRO A 193 10.60 9.63 -24.04
C PRO A 193 11.85 10.52 -24.05
N LEU A 194 12.50 10.61 -25.22
CA LEU A 194 13.72 11.43 -25.43
C LEU A 194 13.47 12.93 -25.31
N LYS A 195 12.22 13.40 -25.33
CA LYS A 195 11.86 14.80 -25.12
C LYS A 195 11.58 15.18 -23.67
N SER A 196 11.43 14.19 -22.78
CA SER A 196 11.17 14.42 -21.37
C SER A 196 12.43 14.93 -20.67
N GLN A 197 12.28 15.93 -19.79
CA GLN A 197 13.37 16.40 -18.91
C GLN A 197 13.69 15.39 -17.81
N GLU A 198 12.66 14.68 -17.32
CA GLU A 198 12.77 13.58 -16.35
C GLU A 198 12.21 12.33 -17.00
N LEU A 199 12.97 11.24 -16.98
CA LEU A 199 12.57 9.94 -17.51
C LEU A 199 12.54 8.91 -16.37
N THR A 200 11.37 8.31 -16.15
CA THR A 200 11.22 7.15 -15.29
C THR A 200 10.99 5.90 -16.14
N VAL A 201 11.60 4.78 -15.73
CA VAL A 201 11.46 3.49 -16.40
C VAL A 201 11.16 2.43 -15.36
N GLY A 202 10.09 1.66 -15.58
CA GLY A 202 9.63 0.62 -14.67
C GLY A 202 9.94 -0.77 -15.21
N PHE A 203 10.69 -1.56 -14.44
CA PHE A 203 10.98 -2.95 -14.74
C PHE A 203 10.41 -3.87 -13.68
N LYS A 204 9.78 -4.96 -14.12
CA LYS A 204 9.33 -6.06 -13.25
C LYS A 204 10.27 -7.25 -13.41
N LYS A 205 10.72 -7.80 -12.27
CA LYS A 205 11.57 -8.99 -12.26
C LYS A 205 10.78 -10.19 -12.78
N LEU A 206 11.33 -10.88 -13.77
CA LEU A 206 10.76 -12.12 -14.32
C LEU A 206 11.29 -13.35 -13.61
N GLN A 207 12.61 -13.41 -13.41
CA GLN A 207 13.23 -14.54 -12.72
C GLN A 207 14.62 -14.20 -12.17
N ASP A 208 15.07 -14.98 -11.21
CA ASP A 208 16.46 -15.02 -10.77
C ASP A 208 17.27 -15.91 -11.70
N LEU A 209 18.47 -15.49 -12.03
CA LEU A 209 19.44 -16.32 -12.74
C LEU A 209 20.32 -17.04 -11.70
N ARG A 210 20.91 -18.16 -12.11
CA ARG A 210 21.81 -18.94 -11.23
C ARG A 210 23.05 -18.16 -10.82
N TYR A 211 23.56 -17.30 -11.70
CA TYR A 211 24.72 -16.43 -11.51
C TYR A 211 24.76 -15.38 -12.61
N GLY A 212 25.56 -14.33 -12.43
CA GLY A 212 25.82 -13.29 -13.40
C GLY A 212 26.93 -13.68 -14.39
N GLU A 213 27.81 -12.72 -14.71
CA GLU A 213 28.99 -13.00 -15.53
C GLU A 213 29.94 -14.01 -14.84
N ASN A 214 30.01 -13.93 -13.51
CA ASN A 214 30.80 -14.85 -12.69
C ASN A 214 29.90 -15.64 -11.70
N PRO A 215 30.33 -16.89 -11.29
CA PRO A 215 29.49 -17.78 -10.47
C PRO A 215 29.07 -17.23 -9.09
N HIS A 216 29.77 -16.23 -8.56
CA HIS A 216 29.50 -15.62 -7.26
C HIS A 216 28.64 -14.36 -7.34
N GLN A 217 28.25 -13.95 -8.54
CA GLN A 217 27.42 -12.75 -8.77
C GLN A 217 25.96 -13.12 -8.87
N ASP A 218 25.11 -12.40 -8.12
CA ASP A 218 23.67 -12.47 -8.29
C ASP A 218 23.26 -11.81 -9.62
N ALA A 219 22.24 -12.38 -10.29
CA ALA A 219 21.68 -11.82 -11.49
C ALA A 219 20.17 -12.09 -11.61
N GLY A 220 19.49 -11.26 -12.35
CA GLY A 220 18.05 -11.39 -12.60
C GLY A 220 17.66 -10.84 -13.97
N ILE A 221 16.57 -11.38 -14.52
CA ILE A 221 15.94 -10.88 -15.74
C ILE A 221 14.78 -9.99 -15.33
N TYR A 222 14.71 -8.83 -15.94
CA TYR A 222 13.62 -7.87 -15.76
C TYR A 222 13.01 -7.54 -17.14
N ALA A 223 11.70 -7.31 -17.16
CA ALA A 223 11.00 -6.82 -18.35
C ALA A 223 10.37 -5.46 -18.05
N GLU A 224 10.35 -4.60 -19.05
CA GLU A 224 9.59 -3.35 -19.03
C GLU A 224 8.09 -3.67 -19.09
N THR A 225 7.29 -3.00 -18.28
CA THR A 225 5.88 -3.38 -18.09
C THR A 225 4.93 -2.66 -19.05
N LEU A 226 5.33 -1.51 -19.57
CA LEU A 226 4.58 -0.70 -20.55
C LEU A 226 5.49 -0.28 -21.71
N GLY A 227 6.42 -1.13 -22.10
CA GLY A 227 7.21 -0.92 -23.31
C GLY A 227 6.28 -0.95 -24.54
N SER A 228 6.30 0.10 -25.33
CA SER A 228 5.82 0.03 -26.70
C SER A 228 6.55 -1.13 -27.37
N GLY A 229 5.83 -2.23 -27.64
CA GLY A 229 6.41 -3.34 -28.39
C GLY A 229 7.05 -2.79 -29.66
N GLY A 230 8.37 -2.88 -29.73
CA GLY A 230 9.14 -2.70 -30.95
C GLY A 230 9.06 -3.96 -31.77
#